data_050a0d283a55c8130d18408ee3f4e428
#
_entry.id   050a0d283a55c8130d18408ee3f4e428
#
_cell.length_a   1.000
_cell.length_b   1.000
_cell.length_c   1.000
_cell.angle_alpha   90.00
_cell.angle_beta   90.00
_cell.angle_gamma   90.00
#
_symmetry.space_group_name_H-M   'P 1'
#
loop_
_entity.id
_entity.type
_entity.pdbx_description
1 polymer ?
#
loop_
_entity_poly.entity_id
_entity_poly.type
_entity_poly.pdbx_seq_one_letter_code
_entity_poly.pdbx_strand_id
1 'polypeptide(L)'
;AYEIGVRLVGLGDVYKRQLHKDTERILGHIDWMLGTKSLRNLNSGRLNELYTTYIKGLREWDTLRAFYPDANLTLRVAYGHVGGYEYADGEYHKPQTTLDGIIAKDNPEIYDYDIPQALRELYATKDYGRWATTIDGRRTVPVCFLATNHTTGGNSGSPIINGRGELVGLNFDRTWRSTMSDVAFDETICRNIAVDVRYVLFVIDRIGGAGYLFGEMDFSRRK
;
A
#
# COMPACT_ATOMS: atom_id res chain seq x y z
N ALA A 1 -9.42 6.30 -7.35
CA ALA A 1 -8.46 6.26 -6.24
C ALA A 1 -7.44 5.12 -6.42
N TYR A 2 -7.84 4.01 -7.02
CA TYR A 2 -6.98 2.83 -7.28
C TYR A 2 -5.99 3.01 -8.43
N GLU A 3 -6.27 3.94 -9.30
CA GLU A 3 -5.47 4.32 -10.45
C GLU A 3 -4.09 4.80 -10.10
N ILE A 4 -4.05 5.30 -8.93
CA ILE A 4 -2.89 5.90 -8.31
C ILE A 4 -1.86 4.84 -7.94
N GLY A 5 -2.27 3.58 -7.79
CA GLY A 5 -1.44 2.57 -7.15
C GLY A 5 -0.15 2.21 -7.85
N VAL A 6 -0.11 2.10 -9.16
CA VAL A 6 1.11 1.59 -9.83
C VAL A 6 2.04 2.70 -10.29
N ARG A 7 1.53 3.89 -10.58
CA ARG A 7 2.35 5.00 -11.13
C ARG A 7 2.35 6.27 -10.28
N LEU A 8 1.29 6.50 -9.53
CA LEU A 8 1.21 7.65 -8.61
C LEU A 8 1.94 7.42 -7.29
N VAL A 9 2.46 6.23 -7.00
CA VAL A 9 3.51 6.10 -5.97
C VAL A 9 4.67 7.05 -6.29
N GLY A 10 5.07 7.18 -7.56
CA GLY A 10 6.05 8.17 -7.99
C GLY A 10 5.57 9.63 -7.84
N LEU A 11 4.34 9.95 -8.23
CA LEU A 11 3.79 11.30 -8.12
C LEU A 11 3.37 11.63 -6.70
N GLY A 12 2.77 10.71 -5.98
CA GLY A 12 2.47 10.86 -4.56
C GLY A 12 3.74 11.10 -3.74
N ASP A 13 4.83 10.38 -4.05
CA ASP A 13 6.12 10.59 -3.42
C ASP A 13 6.80 11.90 -3.86
N VAL A 14 6.64 12.31 -5.11
CA VAL A 14 7.12 13.61 -5.59
C VAL A 14 6.31 14.73 -4.94
N TYR A 15 4.99 14.61 -4.87
CA TYR A 15 4.12 15.58 -4.20
C TYR A 15 4.36 15.62 -2.68
N LYS A 16 4.47 14.46 -2.04
CA LYS A 16 4.82 14.35 -0.61
C LYS A 16 6.21 14.93 -0.33
N ARG A 17 7.20 14.65 -1.19
CA ARG A 17 8.55 15.22 -1.07
C ARG A 17 8.56 16.73 -1.34
N GLN A 18 7.77 17.21 -2.28
CA GLN A 18 7.67 18.64 -2.54
C GLN A 18 6.95 19.35 -1.40
N LEU A 19 5.80 18.82 -0.95
CA LEU A 19 5.07 19.34 0.19
C LEU A 19 5.90 19.26 1.46
N HIS A 20 6.65 18.18 1.66
CA HIS A 20 7.58 18.03 2.77
C HIS A 20 8.71 19.04 2.71
N LYS A 21 9.34 19.25 1.54
CA LYS A 21 10.36 20.27 1.35
C LYS A 21 9.84 21.67 1.57
N ASP A 22 8.65 21.97 1.07
CA ASP A 22 8.03 23.27 1.25
C ASP A 22 7.64 23.51 2.71
N THR A 23 7.13 22.48 3.38
CA THR A 23 6.83 22.52 4.82
C THR A 23 8.10 22.66 5.64
N GLU A 24 9.16 21.89 5.34
CA GLU A 24 10.46 22.04 6.02
C GLU A 24 11.08 23.41 5.79
N ARG A 25 10.93 23.96 4.57
CA ARG A 25 11.42 25.31 4.25
C ARG A 25 10.66 26.38 5.02
N ILE A 26 9.33 26.26 5.13
CA ILE A 26 8.50 27.17 5.93
C ILE A 26 8.83 27.02 7.43
N LEU A 27 8.89 25.81 7.93
CA LEU A 27 9.25 25.53 9.33
C LEU A 27 10.68 25.98 9.63
N GLY A 28 11.63 25.75 8.71
CA GLY A 28 12.99 26.25 8.81
C GLY A 28 13.08 27.77 8.83
N HIS A 29 12.21 28.44 8.11
CA HIS A 29 12.11 29.90 8.10
C HIS A 29 11.49 30.43 9.41
N ILE A 30 10.47 29.75 9.92
CA ILE A 30 9.87 30.03 11.22
C ILE A 30 10.89 29.76 12.34
N ASP A 31 11.61 28.63 12.32
CA ASP A 31 12.65 28.29 13.28
C ASP A 31 13.79 29.32 13.25
N TRP A 32 14.15 29.83 12.06
CA TRP A 32 15.13 30.91 11.92
C TRP A 32 14.61 32.22 12.50
N MET A 33 13.36 32.60 12.20
CA MET A 33 12.74 33.82 12.73
C MET A 33 12.55 33.79 14.24
N LEU A 34 12.24 32.61 14.80
CA LEU A 34 11.96 32.45 16.22
C LEU A 34 13.19 32.07 17.05
N GLY A 35 14.35 31.83 16.43
CA GLY A 35 15.56 31.38 17.12
C GLY A 35 15.43 30.04 17.83
N THR A 36 14.45 29.21 17.38
CA THR A 36 14.04 27.99 18.10
C THR A 36 14.85 26.74 17.73
N LYS A 37 15.81 26.84 16.79
CA LYS A 37 16.64 25.70 16.38
C LYS A 37 17.35 25.04 17.57
N SER A 38 17.73 25.81 18.57
CA SER A 38 18.34 25.35 19.81
C SER A 38 17.34 24.68 20.77
N LEU A 39 16.09 25.14 20.79
CA LEU A 39 15.05 24.60 21.68
C LEU A 39 14.53 23.23 21.23
N ARG A 40 14.47 22.98 19.93
CA ARG A 40 14.04 21.70 19.35
C ARG A 40 14.99 20.56 19.74
N ASN A 41 16.29 20.80 19.64
CA ASN A 41 17.30 19.80 20.03
C ASN A 41 17.38 19.59 21.55
N LEU A 42 17.14 20.63 22.34
CA LEU A 42 17.15 20.54 23.80
C LEU A 42 15.94 19.76 24.35
N ASN A 43 14.80 19.78 23.66
CA ASN A 43 13.56 19.16 24.12
C ASN A 43 13.28 17.78 23.53
N SER A 44 14.03 17.32 22.51
CA SER A 44 13.77 16.04 21.84
C SER A 44 13.84 14.84 22.79
N GLY A 45 14.82 14.80 23.67
CA GLY A 45 14.94 13.76 24.69
C GLY A 45 13.75 13.76 25.66
N ARG A 46 13.37 14.94 26.14
CA ARG A 46 12.22 15.08 27.05
C ARG A 46 10.89 14.75 26.39
N LEU A 47 10.70 15.12 25.13
CA LEU A 47 9.52 14.72 24.36
C LEU A 47 9.44 13.21 24.19
N ASN A 48 10.54 12.54 23.85
CA ASN A 48 10.57 11.08 23.73
C ASN A 48 10.23 10.38 25.06
N GLU A 49 10.73 10.86 26.18
CA GLU A 49 10.35 10.35 27.51
C GLU A 49 8.86 10.52 27.80
N LEU A 50 8.31 11.70 27.48
CA LEU A 50 6.89 11.98 27.66
C LEU A 50 6.02 11.12 26.74
N TYR A 51 6.39 10.94 25.47
CA TYR A 51 5.71 10.03 24.57
C TYR A 51 5.77 8.57 25.05
N THR A 52 6.91 8.12 25.52
CA THR A 52 7.06 6.78 26.08
C THR A 52 6.12 6.58 27.28
N THR A 53 6.07 7.56 28.18
CA THR A 53 5.17 7.53 29.34
C THR A 53 3.69 7.57 28.92
N TYR A 54 3.36 8.42 27.93
CA TYR A 54 2.00 8.53 27.40
C TYR A 54 1.52 7.23 26.77
N ILE A 55 2.34 6.63 25.90
CA ILE A 55 1.99 5.35 25.25
C ILE A 55 1.87 4.23 26.28
N LYS A 56 2.74 4.23 27.31
CA LYS A 56 2.61 3.26 28.40
C LYS A 56 1.27 3.43 29.13
N GLY A 57 0.88 4.65 29.46
CA GLY A 57 -0.41 4.94 30.10
C GLY A 57 -1.60 4.53 29.23
N LEU A 58 -1.54 4.79 27.91
CA LEU A 58 -2.59 4.35 26.98
C LEU A 58 -2.74 2.82 26.95
N ARG A 59 -1.62 2.08 26.94
CA ARG A 59 -1.63 0.60 26.96
C ARG A 59 -2.14 0.02 28.26
N GLU A 60 -1.93 0.68 29.37
CA GLU A 60 -2.47 0.29 30.67
C GLU A 60 -3.97 0.63 30.79
N TRP A 61 -4.40 1.73 30.18
CA TRP A 61 -5.79 2.17 30.21
C TRP A 61 -6.69 1.38 29.26
N ASP A 62 -6.24 1.11 28.04
CA ASP A 62 -6.98 0.36 27.04
C ASP A 62 -6.21 -0.90 26.61
N THR A 63 -6.45 -1.97 27.34
CA THR A 63 -5.76 -3.27 27.15
C THR A 63 -6.26 -4.03 25.93
N LEU A 64 -7.38 -3.63 25.33
CA LEU A 64 -7.96 -4.26 24.14
C LEU A 64 -7.50 -3.59 22.83
N ARG A 65 -6.97 -2.38 22.94
CA ARG A 65 -6.49 -1.63 21.79
C ARG A 65 -5.22 -2.24 21.23
N ALA A 66 -5.21 -2.50 19.92
CA ALA A 66 -4.01 -2.88 19.20
C ALA A 66 -3.13 -1.63 18.96
N PHE A 67 -1.87 -1.69 19.38
CA PHE A 67 -0.85 -0.66 19.11
C PHE A 67 0.09 -1.19 18.03
N TYR A 68 -0.09 -0.72 16.82
CA TYR A 68 0.72 -1.12 15.68
C TYR A 68 2.08 -0.39 15.69
N PRO A 69 3.18 -1.08 15.39
CA PRO A 69 4.49 -0.46 15.33
C PRO A 69 4.68 0.32 14.03
N ASP A 70 5.33 1.48 14.10
CA ASP A 70 5.84 2.15 12.92
C ASP A 70 6.97 1.35 12.26
N ALA A 71 7.07 1.44 10.94
CA ALA A 71 8.17 0.86 10.18
C ALA A 71 9.46 1.64 10.44
N ASN A 72 10.50 0.95 10.93
CA ASN A 72 11.78 1.54 11.32
C ASN A 72 12.99 0.71 10.87
N LEU A 73 12.85 -0.04 9.75
CA LEU A 73 13.86 -0.94 9.19
C LEU A 73 14.21 -2.15 10.09
N THR A 74 13.42 -2.44 11.11
CA THR A 74 13.49 -3.69 11.87
C THR A 74 12.32 -4.59 11.53
N LEU A 75 12.44 -5.90 11.83
CA LEU A 75 11.34 -6.83 11.62
C LEU A 75 10.14 -6.43 12.47
N ARG A 76 9.03 -6.13 11.80
CA ARG A 76 7.74 -5.78 12.38
C ARG A 76 6.65 -6.62 11.73
N VAL A 77 5.66 -6.99 12.50
CA VAL A 77 4.51 -7.75 12.00
C VAL A 77 3.26 -6.90 12.18
N ALA A 78 2.61 -6.56 11.06
CA ALA A 78 1.23 -6.09 11.03
C ALA A 78 0.35 -7.22 10.51
N TYR A 79 -0.83 -7.39 11.09
CA TYR A 79 -1.77 -8.44 10.68
C TYR A 79 -3.16 -7.86 10.44
N GLY A 80 -3.96 -8.57 9.65
CA GLY A 80 -5.31 -8.16 9.30
C GLY A 80 -5.96 -9.16 8.38
N HIS A 81 -7.07 -8.76 7.78
CA HIS A 81 -7.86 -9.58 6.87
C HIS A 81 -8.04 -8.86 5.54
N VAL A 82 -8.05 -9.64 4.45
CA VAL A 82 -8.46 -9.11 3.14
C VAL A 82 -9.93 -8.72 3.21
N GLY A 83 -10.24 -7.47 2.90
CA GLY A 83 -11.60 -6.97 2.98
C GLY A 83 -11.77 -5.60 2.33
N GLY A 84 -12.92 -5.41 1.69
CA GLY A 84 -13.38 -4.10 1.26
C GLY A 84 -13.89 -3.26 2.43
N TYR A 85 -14.54 -2.16 2.13
CA TYR A 85 -15.19 -1.31 3.12
C TYR A 85 -16.31 -0.49 2.49
N GLU A 86 -17.30 -0.16 3.28
CA GLU A 86 -18.32 0.83 2.96
C GLU A 86 -17.87 2.16 3.56
N TYR A 87 -17.80 3.19 2.75
CA TYR A 87 -17.38 4.51 3.20
C TYR A 87 -18.58 5.42 3.52
N ALA A 88 -19.61 5.33 2.68
CA ALA A 88 -20.84 6.08 2.81
C ALA A 88 -21.98 5.32 2.14
N ASP A 89 -23.20 5.77 2.35
CA ASP A 89 -24.36 5.22 1.64
C ASP A 89 -24.12 5.26 0.12
N GLY A 90 -24.19 4.09 -0.51
CA GLY A 90 -23.95 3.91 -1.94
C GLY A 90 -22.46 3.90 -2.37
N GLU A 91 -21.49 4.02 -1.47
CA GLU A 91 -20.05 3.96 -1.77
C GLU A 91 -19.40 2.75 -1.09
N TYR A 92 -19.22 1.66 -1.87
CA TYR A 92 -18.54 0.44 -1.43
C TYR A 92 -17.26 0.19 -2.23
N HIS A 93 -16.16 0.02 -1.53
CA HIS A 93 -14.88 -0.34 -2.11
C HIS A 93 -14.65 -1.85 -2.03
N LYS A 94 -14.60 -2.50 -3.20
CA LYS A 94 -14.34 -3.94 -3.29
C LYS A 94 -12.95 -4.29 -2.76
N PRO A 95 -12.79 -5.50 -2.18
CA PRO A 95 -11.50 -5.93 -1.65
C PRO A 95 -10.43 -6.18 -2.71
N GLN A 96 -10.80 -6.34 -3.97
CA GLN A 96 -9.87 -6.64 -5.06
C GLN A 96 -10.15 -5.78 -6.29
N THR A 97 -9.07 -5.42 -7.00
CA THR A 97 -9.10 -4.86 -8.35
C THR A 97 -8.58 -5.87 -9.35
N THR A 98 -8.92 -5.69 -10.61
CA THR A 98 -8.61 -6.63 -11.69
C THR A 98 -7.99 -5.92 -12.88
N LEU A 99 -7.48 -6.70 -13.83
CA LEU A 99 -6.94 -6.20 -15.09
C LEU A 99 -7.97 -5.38 -15.88
N ASP A 100 -9.26 -5.71 -15.76
CA ASP A 100 -10.36 -4.94 -16.40
C ASP A 100 -10.32 -3.46 -15.97
N GLY A 101 -10.00 -3.19 -14.70
CA GLY A 101 -9.88 -1.82 -14.18
C GLY A 101 -8.66 -1.07 -14.74
N ILE A 102 -7.56 -1.75 -15.04
CA ILE A 102 -6.40 -1.13 -15.71
C ILE A 102 -6.78 -0.73 -17.14
N ILE A 103 -7.39 -1.67 -17.89
CA ILE A 103 -7.78 -1.45 -19.27
C ILE A 103 -8.85 -0.34 -19.42
N ALA A 104 -9.80 -0.30 -18.48
CA ALA A 104 -10.85 0.73 -18.50
C ALA A 104 -10.32 2.17 -18.39
N LYS A 105 -9.08 2.33 -17.98
CA LYS A 105 -8.40 3.60 -17.76
C LYS A 105 -7.31 3.89 -18.77
N ASP A 106 -7.09 2.97 -19.70
CA ASP A 106 -6.08 3.13 -20.74
C ASP A 106 -6.33 4.39 -21.56
N ASN A 107 -5.35 5.28 -21.57
CA ASN A 107 -5.38 6.50 -22.37
C ASN A 107 -3.96 6.85 -22.85
N PRO A 108 -3.63 6.55 -24.10
CA PRO A 108 -2.31 6.82 -24.68
C PRO A 108 -1.90 8.31 -24.70
N GLU A 109 -2.86 9.22 -24.60
CA GLU A 109 -2.59 10.66 -24.58
C GLU A 109 -2.06 11.14 -23.23
N ILE A 110 -2.27 10.34 -22.18
CA ILE A 110 -1.85 10.66 -20.82
C ILE A 110 -0.78 9.66 -20.40
N TYR A 111 0.45 10.13 -20.26
CA TYR A 111 1.60 9.30 -19.90
C TYR A 111 1.34 8.32 -18.73
N ASP A 112 0.62 8.74 -17.69
CA ASP A 112 0.32 7.92 -16.52
C ASP A 112 -0.73 6.84 -16.77
N TYR A 113 -1.50 6.94 -17.86
CA TYR A 113 -2.55 6.02 -18.25
C TYR A 113 -2.23 5.25 -19.54
N ASP A 114 -1.08 5.52 -20.16
CA ASP A 114 -0.62 4.77 -21.33
C ASP A 114 -0.04 3.43 -20.87
N ILE A 115 -0.82 2.36 -21.04
CA ILE A 115 -0.39 1.00 -20.66
C ILE A 115 0.48 0.38 -21.76
N PRO A 116 1.35 -0.58 -21.46
CA PRO A 116 2.14 -1.28 -22.46
C PRO A 116 1.27 -1.98 -23.53
N GLN A 117 1.67 -1.88 -24.79
CA GLN A 117 0.96 -2.52 -25.91
C GLN A 117 0.80 -4.03 -25.69
N ALA A 118 1.83 -4.71 -25.17
CA ALA A 118 1.76 -6.12 -24.83
C ALA A 118 0.61 -6.44 -23.85
N LEU A 119 0.31 -5.55 -22.92
CA LEU A 119 -0.80 -5.74 -21.99
C LEU A 119 -2.16 -5.62 -22.70
N ARG A 120 -2.31 -4.66 -23.65
CA ARG A 120 -3.51 -4.54 -24.48
C ARG A 120 -3.78 -5.81 -25.27
N GLU A 121 -2.73 -6.37 -25.89
CA GLU A 121 -2.80 -7.60 -26.68
C GLU A 121 -3.17 -8.83 -25.83
N LEU A 122 -2.53 -9.00 -24.68
CA LEU A 122 -2.84 -10.07 -23.73
C LEU A 122 -4.29 -9.96 -23.21
N TYR A 123 -4.76 -8.73 -22.99
CA TYR A 123 -6.15 -8.52 -22.58
C TYR A 123 -7.14 -8.83 -23.71
N ALA A 124 -6.88 -8.41 -24.94
CA ALA A 124 -7.73 -8.67 -26.09
C ALA A 124 -7.86 -10.18 -26.40
N THR A 125 -6.75 -10.90 -26.30
CA THR A 125 -6.68 -12.36 -26.54
C THR A 125 -7.10 -13.21 -25.35
N LYS A 126 -7.27 -12.59 -24.15
CA LYS A 126 -7.52 -13.28 -22.88
C LYS A 126 -6.43 -14.30 -22.51
N ASP A 127 -5.21 -14.09 -23.03
CA ASP A 127 -4.07 -14.97 -22.77
C ASP A 127 -3.41 -14.63 -21.43
N TYR A 128 -4.07 -14.98 -20.35
CA TYR A 128 -3.59 -14.74 -18.98
C TYR A 128 -2.80 -15.92 -18.40
N GLY A 129 -2.64 -17.00 -19.16
CA GLY A 129 -1.96 -18.20 -18.70
C GLY A 129 -2.57 -18.76 -17.40
N ARG A 130 -1.71 -19.24 -16.54
CA ARG A 130 -2.08 -19.82 -15.22
C ARG A 130 -2.37 -18.75 -14.14
N TRP A 131 -2.14 -17.49 -14.45
CA TRP A 131 -2.28 -16.38 -13.49
C TRP A 131 -3.72 -15.88 -13.36
N ALA A 132 -4.59 -16.26 -14.29
CA ALA A 132 -5.99 -15.93 -14.25
C ALA A 132 -6.74 -16.64 -13.13
N THR A 133 -7.73 -15.95 -12.61
CA THR A 133 -8.73 -16.51 -11.71
C THR A 133 -10.11 -15.99 -12.10
N THR A 134 -11.16 -16.52 -11.47
CA THR A 134 -12.52 -16.01 -11.66
C THR A 134 -12.87 -15.08 -10.50
N ILE A 135 -13.20 -13.83 -10.82
CA ILE A 135 -13.65 -12.80 -9.87
C ILE A 135 -14.96 -12.26 -10.40
N ASP A 136 -16.00 -12.25 -9.59
CA ASP A 136 -17.37 -11.82 -9.97
C ASP A 136 -17.87 -12.48 -11.28
N GLY A 137 -17.57 -13.78 -11.44
CA GLY A 137 -17.97 -14.56 -12.63
C GLY A 137 -17.14 -14.31 -13.90
N ARG A 138 -16.12 -13.45 -13.84
CA ARG A 138 -15.25 -13.13 -14.99
C ARG A 138 -13.85 -13.71 -14.81
N ARG A 139 -13.31 -14.32 -15.88
CA ARG A 139 -11.92 -14.76 -15.90
C ARG A 139 -11.02 -13.56 -16.14
N THR A 140 -10.21 -13.21 -15.15
CA THR A 140 -9.33 -12.04 -15.16
C THR A 140 -8.07 -12.29 -14.33
N VAL A 141 -7.11 -11.36 -14.34
CA VAL A 141 -5.97 -11.36 -13.44
C VAL A 141 -6.25 -10.38 -12.29
N PRO A 142 -6.18 -10.79 -11.02
CA PRO A 142 -6.28 -9.87 -9.90
C PRO A 142 -5.04 -8.98 -9.87
N VAL A 143 -5.21 -7.68 -9.60
CA VAL A 143 -4.12 -6.70 -9.64
C VAL A 143 -3.71 -6.27 -8.23
N CYS A 144 -4.67 -5.80 -7.46
CA CYS A 144 -4.44 -5.36 -6.08
C CYS A 144 -5.53 -5.90 -5.16
N PHE A 145 -5.19 -5.96 -3.89
CA PHE A 145 -6.19 -6.21 -2.86
C PHE A 145 -6.03 -5.27 -1.67
N LEU A 146 -7.12 -5.12 -0.93
CA LEU A 146 -7.20 -4.34 0.29
C LEU A 146 -7.17 -5.26 1.51
N ALA A 147 -6.52 -4.81 2.57
CA ALA A 147 -6.56 -5.50 3.85
C ALA A 147 -6.61 -4.51 5.01
N THR A 148 -7.00 -5.00 6.18
CA THR A 148 -7.16 -4.18 7.40
C THR A 148 -5.85 -3.96 8.15
N ASN A 149 -4.71 -4.33 7.58
CA ASN A 149 -3.41 -4.11 8.20
C ASN A 149 -3.16 -2.62 8.40
N HIS A 150 -2.77 -2.24 9.61
CA HIS A 150 -2.25 -0.90 9.85
C HIS A 150 -0.82 -0.79 9.30
N THR A 151 -0.65 0.02 8.30
CA THR A 151 0.65 0.27 7.66
C THR A 151 0.96 1.77 7.66
N THR A 152 2.24 2.09 7.75
CA THR A 152 2.78 3.45 7.75
C THR A 152 3.84 3.61 6.67
N GLY A 153 4.39 4.81 6.50
CA GLY A 153 5.55 5.03 5.64
C GLY A 153 6.72 4.13 6.07
N GLY A 154 7.32 3.41 5.11
CA GLY A 154 8.35 2.41 5.35
C GLY A 154 7.88 0.95 5.17
N ASN A 155 6.57 0.70 5.15
CA ASN A 155 6.02 -0.62 4.82
C ASN A 155 6.00 -0.91 3.30
N SER A 156 6.30 0.07 2.45
CA SER A 156 6.32 -0.11 1.00
C SER A 156 7.33 -1.17 0.58
N GLY A 157 6.89 -2.14 -0.23
CA GLY A 157 7.69 -3.30 -0.65
C GLY A 157 7.69 -4.47 0.34
N SER A 158 7.07 -4.34 1.52
CA SER A 158 7.00 -5.43 2.48
C SER A 158 6.16 -6.60 1.95
N PRO A 159 6.62 -7.85 2.16
CA PRO A 159 5.86 -9.02 1.76
C PRO A 159 4.60 -9.17 2.61
N ILE A 160 3.51 -9.57 1.96
CA ILE A 160 2.30 -10.02 2.63
C ILE A 160 2.22 -11.53 2.50
N ILE A 161 2.16 -12.19 3.64
CA ILE A 161 2.08 -13.65 3.72
C ILE A 161 0.73 -14.07 4.32
N ASN A 162 0.24 -15.22 3.91
CA ASN A 162 -0.96 -15.80 4.53
C ASN A 162 -0.59 -16.62 5.77
N GLY A 163 -1.61 -17.20 6.44
CA GLY A 163 -1.40 -18.02 7.64
C GLY A 163 -0.59 -19.30 7.44
N ARG A 164 -0.24 -19.65 6.20
CA ARG A 164 0.64 -20.79 5.88
C ARG A 164 2.08 -20.35 5.55
N GLY A 165 2.38 -19.05 5.64
CA GLY A 165 3.68 -18.49 5.27
C GLY A 165 3.88 -18.31 3.75
N GLU A 166 2.84 -18.44 2.93
CA GLU A 166 2.92 -18.27 1.48
C GLU A 166 2.81 -16.77 1.13
N LEU A 167 3.69 -16.30 0.23
CA LEU A 167 3.63 -14.94 -0.30
C LEU A 167 2.37 -14.75 -1.15
N VAL A 168 1.54 -13.79 -0.77
CA VAL A 168 0.27 -13.48 -1.47
C VAL A 168 0.27 -12.09 -2.09
N GLY A 169 1.15 -11.21 -1.68
CA GLY A 169 1.25 -9.86 -2.23
C GLY A 169 2.42 -9.06 -1.68
N LEU A 170 2.57 -7.85 -2.19
CA LEU A 170 3.52 -6.87 -1.70
C LEU A 170 2.77 -5.60 -1.33
N ASN A 171 2.94 -5.14 -0.10
CA ASN A 171 2.35 -3.88 0.34
C ASN A 171 3.03 -2.71 -0.38
N PHE A 172 2.24 -1.72 -0.83
CA PHE A 172 2.83 -0.55 -1.47
C PHE A 172 2.16 0.78 -1.10
N ASP A 173 0.89 0.76 -0.69
CA ASP A 173 0.17 1.99 -0.33
C ASP A 173 -0.98 1.71 0.65
N ARG A 174 -1.78 2.71 0.87
CA ARG A 174 -3.07 2.66 1.59
C ARG A 174 -4.12 3.46 0.82
N THR A 175 -5.38 3.17 1.07
CA THR A 175 -6.48 3.88 0.40
C THR A 175 -6.46 5.36 0.76
N TRP A 176 -6.97 6.21 -0.12
CA TRP A 176 -7.04 7.66 0.13
C TRP A 176 -7.75 7.99 1.44
N ARG A 177 -8.83 7.24 1.76
CA ARG A 177 -9.58 7.41 3.00
C ARG A 177 -8.78 7.03 4.26
N SER A 178 -7.71 6.28 4.09
CA SER A 178 -6.80 5.88 5.18
C SER A 178 -5.67 6.87 5.43
N THR A 179 -5.66 8.04 4.79
CA THR A 179 -4.56 9.02 4.92
C THR A 179 -4.40 9.49 6.37
N MET A 180 -5.50 9.55 7.11
CA MET A 180 -5.52 9.94 8.53
C MET A 180 -4.97 8.87 9.48
N SER A 181 -4.73 7.63 9.00
CA SER A 181 -4.39 6.50 9.85
C SER A 181 -3.05 6.64 10.62
N ASP A 182 -2.20 7.59 10.21
CA ASP A 182 -0.99 7.95 10.97
C ASP A 182 -1.33 8.68 12.30
N VAL A 183 -2.50 9.30 12.37
CA VAL A 183 -2.98 10.02 13.57
C VAL A 183 -4.04 9.20 14.28
N ALA A 184 -5.02 8.69 13.56
CA ALA A 184 -6.12 7.91 14.08
C ALA A 184 -6.47 6.78 13.10
N PHE A 185 -6.24 5.54 13.53
CA PHE A 185 -6.59 4.36 12.75
C PHE A 185 -8.04 3.98 13.01
N ASP A 186 -8.86 3.95 11.95
CA ASP A 186 -10.24 3.50 11.98
C ASP A 186 -10.34 2.17 11.22
N GLU A 187 -10.59 1.08 11.94
CA GLU A 187 -10.68 -0.28 11.37
C GLU A 187 -11.83 -0.43 10.36
N THR A 188 -12.83 0.43 10.40
CA THR A 188 -13.99 0.35 9.50
C THR A 188 -13.65 0.79 8.08
N ILE A 189 -12.78 1.80 7.92
CA ILE A 189 -12.47 2.42 6.63
C ILE A 189 -10.98 2.35 6.24
N CYS A 190 -10.07 2.21 7.22
CA CYS A 190 -8.64 2.18 6.91
C CYS A 190 -8.26 0.84 6.26
N ARG A 191 -7.63 0.92 5.09
CA ARG A 191 -7.12 -0.25 4.35
C ARG A 191 -5.75 0.05 3.76
N ASN A 192 -4.83 -0.89 3.91
CA ASN A 192 -3.63 -0.90 3.08
C ASN A 192 -3.95 -1.45 1.69
N ILE A 193 -3.09 -1.16 0.74
CA ILE A 193 -3.17 -1.66 -0.63
C ILE A 193 -1.94 -2.52 -0.90
N ALA A 194 -2.17 -3.72 -1.40
CA ALA A 194 -1.13 -4.63 -1.83
C ALA A 194 -1.30 -5.02 -3.29
N VAL A 195 -0.20 -5.12 -4.02
CA VAL A 195 -0.22 -5.76 -5.32
C VAL A 195 -0.37 -7.27 -5.12
N ASP A 196 -1.27 -7.89 -5.87
CA ASP A 196 -1.47 -9.35 -5.84
C ASP A 196 -0.25 -10.04 -6.48
N VAL A 197 0.31 -11.05 -5.83
CA VAL A 197 1.48 -11.75 -6.33
C VAL A 197 1.23 -12.37 -7.71
N ARG A 198 -0.02 -12.75 -8.02
CA ARG A 198 -0.38 -13.30 -9.34
C ARG A 198 -0.22 -12.27 -10.45
N TYR A 199 -0.47 -10.98 -10.18
CA TYR A 199 -0.20 -9.91 -11.13
C TYR A 199 1.30 -9.70 -11.34
N VAL A 200 2.08 -9.72 -10.28
CA VAL A 200 3.55 -9.63 -10.37
C VAL A 200 4.10 -10.76 -11.26
N LEU A 201 3.67 -11.99 -10.99
CA LEU A 201 4.10 -13.15 -11.75
C LEU A 201 3.57 -13.15 -13.20
N PHE A 202 2.36 -12.65 -13.43
CA PHE A 202 1.81 -12.43 -14.77
C PHE A 202 2.67 -11.45 -15.57
N VAL A 203 3.09 -10.34 -14.97
CA VAL A 203 3.97 -9.36 -15.64
C VAL A 203 5.34 -9.96 -15.95
N ILE A 204 5.93 -10.68 -15.02
CA ILE A 204 7.22 -11.36 -15.21
C ILE A 204 7.14 -12.36 -16.35
N ASP A 205 6.08 -13.17 -16.37
CA ASP A 205 5.88 -14.24 -17.37
C ASP A 205 5.53 -13.70 -18.76
N ARG A 206 4.42 -12.94 -18.83
CA ARG A 206 3.76 -12.64 -20.09
C ARG A 206 4.23 -11.35 -20.75
N ILE A 207 4.72 -10.41 -19.97
CA ILE A 207 5.23 -9.14 -20.48
C ILE A 207 6.76 -9.14 -20.49
N GLY A 208 7.37 -9.58 -19.40
CA GLY A 208 8.83 -9.59 -19.24
C GLY A 208 9.53 -10.77 -19.93
N GLY A 209 8.80 -11.81 -20.34
CA GLY A 209 9.38 -13.03 -20.93
C GLY A 209 10.35 -13.77 -19.99
N ALA A 210 10.28 -13.49 -18.68
CA ALA A 210 11.21 -14.01 -17.69
C ALA A 210 10.65 -15.19 -16.88
N GLY A 211 9.76 -15.99 -17.49
CA GLY A 211 9.19 -17.18 -16.86
C GLY A 211 10.20 -18.24 -16.44
N TYR A 212 11.44 -18.17 -16.93
CA TYR A 212 12.53 -19.06 -16.51
C TYR A 212 12.86 -18.89 -15.00
N LEU A 213 12.62 -17.73 -14.41
CA LEU A 213 12.82 -17.48 -12.98
C LEU A 213 11.93 -18.36 -12.10
N PHE A 214 10.82 -18.85 -12.65
CA PHE A 214 9.90 -19.70 -11.89
C PHE A 214 10.46 -21.08 -11.55
N GLY A 215 11.56 -21.48 -12.21
CA GLY A 215 12.30 -22.67 -11.83
C GLY A 215 13.00 -22.56 -10.48
N GLU A 216 13.19 -21.33 -9.98
CA GLU A 216 13.81 -21.02 -8.69
C GLU A 216 12.76 -20.76 -7.58
N MET A 217 11.46 -20.89 -7.90
CA MET A 217 10.36 -20.57 -7.00
C MET A 217 9.53 -21.79 -6.66
N ASP A 218 9.19 -21.93 -5.40
CA ASP A 218 8.22 -22.92 -4.95
C ASP A 218 6.79 -22.36 -5.01
N PHE A 219 5.94 -23.00 -5.80
CA PHE A 219 4.53 -22.63 -5.91
C PHE A 219 3.68 -23.55 -5.03
N SER A 220 2.85 -22.94 -4.16
CA SER A 220 1.89 -23.72 -3.41
C SER A 220 0.87 -24.38 -4.34
N ARG A 221 0.66 -25.68 -4.17
CA ARG A 221 -0.36 -26.40 -4.94
C ARG A 221 -1.74 -26.05 -4.37
N ARG A 222 -2.63 -25.50 -5.20
CA ARG A 222 -4.05 -25.45 -4.84
C ARG A 222 -4.53 -26.91 -4.65
N LYS A 223 -4.95 -27.23 -3.43
CA LYS A 223 -5.74 -28.42 -3.17
C LYS A 223 -7.19 -28.17 -3.54
#